data_c908a590bc9146418b1c81b9af114b88
#
_entry.id   c908a590bc9146418b1c81b9af114b88
#
_cell.length_a   1.000
_cell.length_b   1.000
_cell.length_c   1.000
_cell.angle_alpha   90.00
_cell.angle_beta   90.00
_cell.angle_gamma   90.00
#
_symmetry.space_group_name_H-M   'P 1'
#
loop_
_entity.id
_entity.type
_entity.pdbx_description
1 polymer ?
#
loop_
_entity_poly.entity_id
_entity_poly.type
_entity_poly.pdbx_seq_one_letter_code
_entity_poly.pdbx_strand_id
1 'polypeptide(L)'
;PHSAVTTGRRSARGNWHNRLRIGIMGGTFDPIHNGHLVAASEVSWVYDLDEVIFVPTGRPVFKLDKKVTNAEDRYLMTVIATASNPKFTVSRVDIDRPGVTYTIDTLRDIRAQYPDAELFFITGADAVAEIMQWKDANKMWELAHFVAVTRPGYSSPDGVKLPEGKVDTLEIPALAISSTDVRRRAEHGEPVWYLVPDGVVQYIGKHGLYR
;
A
#
# COMPACT_ATOMS: atom_id res chain seq x y z
N PRO A 1 -15.99 -9.22 -28.20
CA PRO A 1 -17.16 -8.82 -27.45
C PRO A 1 -16.71 -8.12 -26.19
N HIS A 2 -16.91 -6.80 -26.17
CA HIS A 2 -16.57 -5.96 -25.04
C HIS A 2 -17.60 -6.25 -23.94
N SER A 3 -17.17 -6.86 -22.84
CA SER A 3 -17.99 -6.88 -21.62
C SER A 3 -17.98 -5.47 -21.05
N ALA A 4 -19.09 -4.79 -21.17
CA ALA A 4 -19.33 -3.50 -20.57
C ALA A 4 -19.20 -3.65 -19.05
N VAL A 5 -18.18 -3.02 -18.47
CA VAL A 5 -18.13 -2.74 -17.04
C VAL A 5 -19.27 -1.75 -16.80
N THR A 6 -20.31 -2.23 -16.17
CA THR A 6 -21.47 -1.42 -15.79
C THR A 6 -20.99 -0.38 -14.79
N THR A 7 -20.86 0.86 -15.24
CA THR A 7 -20.67 2.03 -14.38
C THR A 7 -21.97 2.28 -13.62
N GLY A 8 -22.24 1.47 -12.60
CA GLY A 8 -23.28 1.76 -11.64
C GLY A 8 -22.86 2.98 -10.83
N ARG A 9 -23.31 4.17 -11.21
CA ARG A 9 -23.34 5.30 -10.30
C ARG A 9 -24.06 4.82 -9.04
N ARG A 10 -23.38 4.89 -7.90
CA ARG A 10 -24.02 4.66 -6.61
C ARG A 10 -25.22 5.58 -6.49
N SER A 11 -26.41 5.02 -6.65
CA SER A 11 -27.65 5.65 -6.19
C SER A 11 -27.50 5.90 -4.68
N ALA A 12 -28.05 7.00 -4.20
CA ALA A 12 -28.03 7.41 -2.80
C ALA A 12 -28.12 6.19 -1.87
N ARG A 13 -27.04 5.88 -1.16
CA ARG A 13 -27.00 4.80 -0.19
C ARG A 13 -28.09 5.08 0.84
N GLY A 14 -29.03 4.18 0.98
CA GLY A 14 -29.94 4.23 2.10
C GLY A 14 -29.14 4.28 3.41
N ASN A 15 -29.69 4.86 4.44
CA ASN A 15 -29.05 5.17 5.74
C ASN A 15 -28.34 4.00 6.46
N TRP A 16 -28.33 2.80 5.90
CA TRP A 16 -27.76 1.57 6.45
C TRP A 16 -26.27 1.38 6.12
N HIS A 17 -25.73 2.11 5.12
CA HIS A 17 -24.40 1.87 4.57
C HIS A 17 -23.52 3.14 4.51
N ASN A 18 -23.72 4.05 5.46
CA ASN A 18 -22.94 5.28 5.49
C ASN A 18 -21.64 5.14 6.29
N ARG A 19 -21.04 3.91 6.31
CA ARG A 19 -19.73 3.71 6.89
C ARG A 19 -18.66 4.29 5.98
N LEU A 20 -17.67 4.94 6.55
CA LEU A 20 -16.44 5.29 5.84
C LEU A 20 -15.78 4.02 5.33
N ARG A 21 -15.29 4.08 4.12
CA ARG A 21 -14.52 3.01 3.48
C ARG A 21 -13.10 3.48 3.33
N ILE A 22 -12.20 2.88 4.10
CA ILE A 22 -10.82 3.35 4.22
C ILE A 22 -9.87 2.24 3.75
N GLY A 23 -9.03 2.59 2.76
CA GLY A 23 -7.90 1.77 2.36
C GLY A 23 -6.70 2.03 3.25
N ILE A 24 -5.95 0.99 3.52
CA ILE A 24 -4.68 1.06 4.25
C ILE A 24 -3.62 0.45 3.36
N MET A 25 -2.66 1.26 2.92
CA MET A 25 -1.51 0.77 2.17
C MET A 25 -0.28 0.84 3.07
N GLY A 26 0.04 -0.29 3.69
CA GLY A 26 1.26 -0.46 4.45
C GLY A 26 2.43 -0.80 3.53
N GLY A 27 3.59 -0.31 3.86
CA GLY A 27 4.80 -0.63 3.10
C GLY A 27 6.03 0.04 3.67
N THR A 28 7.19 -0.43 3.26
CA THR A 28 8.45 0.20 3.63
C THR A 28 8.59 1.56 2.97
N PHE A 29 8.15 1.69 1.72
CA PHE A 29 8.26 2.91 0.91
C PHE A 29 9.68 3.46 0.88
N ASP A 30 10.57 2.68 0.33
CA ASP A 30 12.00 3.01 0.29
C ASP A 30 12.59 3.03 -1.16
N PRO A 31 12.17 3.97 -2.01
CA PRO A 31 11.14 4.96 -1.83
C PRO A 31 9.75 4.48 -2.29
N ILE A 32 8.73 5.25 -1.97
CA ILE A 32 7.44 5.17 -2.66
C ILE A 32 7.63 5.45 -4.15
N HIS A 33 6.88 4.77 -4.99
CA HIS A 33 6.97 4.95 -6.45
C HIS A 33 5.59 4.95 -7.11
N ASN A 34 5.56 5.21 -8.40
CA ASN A 34 4.30 5.35 -9.14
C ASN A 34 3.49 4.05 -9.19
N GLY A 35 4.14 2.89 -9.06
CA GLY A 35 3.44 1.62 -8.93
C GLY A 35 2.55 1.54 -7.68
N HIS A 36 3.03 2.03 -6.55
CA HIS A 36 2.24 2.12 -5.32
C HIS A 36 1.03 3.06 -5.50
N LEU A 37 1.25 4.20 -6.15
CA LEU A 37 0.20 5.21 -6.32
C LEU A 37 -0.89 4.74 -7.27
N VAL A 38 -0.53 4.06 -8.35
CA VAL A 38 -1.50 3.45 -9.28
C VAL A 38 -2.31 2.37 -8.57
N ALA A 39 -1.66 1.50 -7.80
CA ALA A 39 -2.35 0.47 -7.03
C ALA A 39 -3.39 1.07 -6.08
N ALA A 40 -3.01 2.07 -5.30
CA ALA A 40 -3.92 2.75 -4.37
C ALA A 40 -5.08 3.43 -5.11
N SER A 41 -4.81 4.07 -6.23
CA SER A 41 -5.83 4.73 -7.06
C SER A 41 -6.86 3.73 -7.61
N GLU A 42 -6.39 2.61 -8.16
CA GLU A 42 -7.26 1.58 -8.71
C GLU A 42 -8.13 0.91 -7.64
N VAL A 43 -7.55 0.55 -6.50
CA VAL A 43 -8.30 -0.02 -5.39
C VAL A 43 -9.33 0.97 -4.85
N SER A 44 -8.95 2.24 -4.72
CA SER A 44 -9.86 3.31 -4.32
C SER A 44 -11.08 3.41 -5.23
N TRP A 45 -10.89 3.27 -6.51
CA TRP A 45 -11.96 3.30 -7.51
C TRP A 45 -12.86 2.06 -7.44
N VAL A 46 -12.26 0.88 -7.48
CA VAL A 46 -13.00 -0.40 -7.56
C VAL A 46 -13.81 -0.65 -6.28
N TYR A 47 -13.24 -0.38 -5.13
CA TYR A 47 -13.89 -0.59 -3.82
C TYR A 47 -14.60 0.65 -3.30
N ASP A 48 -14.59 1.74 -4.07
CA ASP A 48 -15.23 3.01 -3.72
C ASP A 48 -14.81 3.49 -2.34
N LEU A 49 -13.51 3.66 -2.17
CA LEU A 49 -12.94 4.12 -0.93
C LEU A 49 -13.10 5.63 -0.77
N ASP A 50 -13.36 6.06 0.45
CA ASP A 50 -13.42 7.48 0.79
C ASP A 50 -12.02 8.06 0.99
N GLU A 51 -11.09 7.24 1.48
CA GLU A 51 -9.72 7.62 1.80
C GLU A 51 -8.80 6.41 1.65
N VAL A 52 -7.56 6.66 1.26
CA VAL A 52 -6.46 5.68 1.37
C VAL A 52 -5.39 6.27 2.28
N ILE A 53 -5.09 5.56 3.35
CA ILE A 53 -4.04 5.91 4.30
C ILE A 53 -2.79 5.14 3.95
N PHE A 54 -1.72 5.83 3.58
CA PHE A 54 -0.38 5.25 3.40
C PHE A 54 0.30 5.20 4.76
N VAL A 55 0.80 4.02 5.14
CA VAL A 55 1.41 3.80 6.45
C VAL A 55 2.83 3.28 6.26
N PRO A 56 3.82 4.18 6.19
CA PRO A 56 5.22 3.75 6.14
C PRO A 56 5.60 2.97 7.39
N THR A 57 6.26 1.83 7.21
CA THR A 57 6.74 1.02 8.33
C THR A 57 7.80 1.77 9.13
N GLY A 58 7.81 1.57 10.43
CA GLY A 58 8.89 2.03 11.29
C GLY A 58 10.12 1.14 11.09
N ARG A 59 10.05 -0.06 11.65
CA ARG A 59 11.09 -1.09 11.52
C ARG A 59 10.49 -2.35 10.89
N PRO A 60 10.77 -2.63 9.59
CA PRO A 60 10.15 -3.76 8.91
C PRO A 60 10.64 -5.10 9.44
N VAL A 61 9.71 -6.01 9.77
CA VAL A 61 10.04 -7.33 10.35
C VAL A 61 10.86 -8.21 9.40
N PHE A 62 10.56 -8.18 8.10
CA PHE A 62 11.23 -9.03 7.09
C PHE A 62 12.51 -8.42 6.52
N LYS A 63 12.95 -7.26 7.01
CA LYS A 63 14.13 -6.52 6.52
C LYS A 63 15.07 -6.11 7.64
N LEU A 64 15.05 -6.84 8.77
CA LEU A 64 15.83 -6.50 9.95
C LEU A 64 17.35 -6.51 9.72
N ASP A 65 17.82 -7.35 8.79
CA ASP A 65 19.21 -7.51 8.39
C ASP A 65 19.61 -6.67 7.18
N LYS A 66 18.67 -5.93 6.59
CA LYS A 66 18.90 -5.10 5.41
C LYS A 66 18.98 -3.63 5.80
N LYS A 67 19.82 -2.90 5.04
CA LYS A 67 19.88 -1.45 5.16
C LYS A 67 18.59 -0.84 4.61
N VAL A 68 17.83 -0.18 5.46
CA VAL A 68 16.61 0.55 5.12
C VAL A 68 16.86 2.03 5.43
N THR A 69 16.46 2.91 4.52
CA THR A 69 16.51 4.35 4.73
C THR A 69 15.72 4.72 5.99
N ASN A 70 16.17 5.75 6.72
CA ASN A 70 15.53 6.11 7.96
C ASN A 70 14.04 6.46 7.74
N ALA A 71 13.24 6.25 8.77
CA ALA A 71 11.79 6.37 8.68
C ALA A 71 11.32 7.78 8.32
N GLU A 72 12.03 8.83 8.78
CA GLU A 72 11.66 10.21 8.50
C GLU A 72 11.80 10.56 7.02
N ASP A 73 12.87 10.13 6.36
CA ASP A 73 13.04 10.33 4.93
C ASP A 73 11.97 9.59 4.13
N ARG A 74 11.68 8.35 4.49
CA ARG A 74 10.63 7.55 3.84
C ARG A 74 9.24 8.15 4.03
N TYR A 75 8.96 8.64 5.22
CA TYR A 75 7.73 9.36 5.54
C TYR A 75 7.58 10.62 4.68
N LEU A 76 8.61 11.47 4.63
CA LEU A 76 8.56 12.71 3.86
C LEU A 76 8.39 12.47 2.37
N MET A 77 9.08 11.48 1.80
CA MET A 77 8.88 11.11 0.40
C MET A 77 7.44 10.63 0.14
N THR A 78 6.86 9.88 1.08
CA THR A 78 5.46 9.43 0.96
C THR A 78 4.47 10.59 1.04
N VAL A 79 4.69 11.56 1.93
CA VAL A 79 3.89 12.80 2.00
C VAL A 79 3.95 13.57 0.68
N ILE A 80 5.16 13.76 0.15
CA ILE A 80 5.36 14.47 -1.12
C ILE A 80 4.63 13.75 -2.26
N ALA A 81 4.77 12.44 -2.34
CA ALA A 81 4.19 11.63 -3.41
C ALA A 81 2.65 11.63 -3.42
N THR A 82 2.03 11.75 -2.26
CA THR A 82 0.57 11.64 -2.09
C THR A 82 -0.14 12.99 -2.02
N ALA A 83 0.60 14.07 -1.88
CA ALA A 83 0.06 15.40 -1.56
C ALA A 83 -0.96 15.93 -2.57
N SER A 84 -0.84 15.56 -3.85
CA SER A 84 -1.74 16.04 -4.90
C SER A 84 -3.07 15.29 -5.00
N ASN A 85 -3.17 14.13 -4.36
CA ASN A 85 -4.40 13.33 -4.44
C ASN A 85 -5.26 13.57 -3.19
N PRO A 86 -6.49 14.12 -3.35
CA PRO A 86 -7.33 14.52 -2.21
C PRO A 86 -7.82 13.34 -1.36
N LYS A 87 -7.75 12.12 -1.89
CA LYS A 87 -8.15 10.90 -1.16
C LYS A 87 -7.00 10.23 -0.42
N PHE A 88 -5.75 10.67 -0.64
CA PHE A 88 -4.58 10.03 -0.06
C PHE A 88 -4.09 10.82 1.14
N THR A 89 -3.85 10.12 2.23
CA THR A 89 -3.24 10.64 3.45
C THR A 89 -2.10 9.75 3.89
N VAL A 90 -1.29 10.21 4.82
CA VAL A 90 -0.15 9.45 5.35
C VAL A 90 -0.23 9.43 6.87
N SER A 91 -0.04 8.25 7.46
CA SER A 91 -0.02 8.06 8.91
C SER A 91 1.36 7.68 9.41
N ARG A 92 1.73 8.26 10.55
CA ARG A 92 2.98 7.95 11.27
C ARG A 92 2.83 6.82 12.28
N VAL A 93 1.68 6.19 12.35
CA VAL A 93 1.35 5.26 13.43
C VAL A 93 2.39 4.15 13.62
N ASP A 94 2.95 3.64 12.54
CA ASP A 94 3.96 2.59 12.60
C ASP A 94 5.37 3.14 12.89
N ILE A 95 5.65 4.37 12.48
CA ILE A 95 6.92 5.04 12.78
C ILE A 95 7.01 5.39 14.27
N ASP A 96 5.91 5.89 14.83
CA ASP A 96 5.86 6.37 16.21
C ASP A 96 5.72 5.21 17.23
N ARG A 97 5.29 4.03 16.78
CA ARG A 97 5.23 2.85 17.66
C ARG A 97 6.63 2.26 17.84
N PRO A 98 7.07 2.05 19.10
CA PRO A 98 8.36 1.41 19.38
C PRO A 98 8.44 -0.02 18.86
N GLY A 99 9.62 -0.42 18.43
CA GLY A 99 9.91 -1.79 18.02
C GLY A 99 9.58 -2.10 16.57
N VAL A 100 9.51 -3.39 16.27
CA VAL A 100 9.25 -3.91 14.92
C VAL A 100 7.79 -3.68 14.55
N THR A 101 7.54 -3.27 13.29
CA THR A 101 6.19 -3.08 12.76
C THR A 101 5.58 -4.41 12.35
N TYR A 102 4.44 -4.75 12.96
CA TYR A 102 3.59 -5.87 12.54
C TYR A 102 2.27 -5.34 11.99
N THR A 103 1.80 -5.93 10.90
CA THR A 103 0.56 -5.49 10.23
C THR A 103 -0.66 -5.51 11.16
N ILE A 104 -0.74 -6.51 12.06
CA ILE A 104 -1.84 -6.58 13.02
C ILE A 104 -1.92 -5.35 13.93
N ASP A 105 -0.79 -4.80 14.33
CA ASP A 105 -0.73 -3.60 15.16
C ASP A 105 -1.15 -2.35 14.37
N THR A 106 -0.73 -2.26 13.11
CA THR A 106 -1.19 -1.21 12.19
C THR A 106 -2.71 -1.21 12.07
N LEU A 107 -3.30 -2.38 11.82
CA LEU A 107 -4.76 -2.53 11.68
C LEU A 107 -5.51 -2.18 12.96
N ARG A 108 -4.99 -2.58 14.11
CA ARG A 108 -5.59 -2.24 15.41
C ARG A 108 -5.58 -0.75 15.68
N ASP A 109 -4.47 -0.08 15.39
CA ASP A 109 -4.34 1.35 15.61
C ASP A 109 -5.26 2.15 14.68
N ILE A 110 -5.32 1.80 13.41
CA ILE A 110 -6.25 2.44 12.47
C ILE A 110 -7.70 2.15 12.86
N ARG A 111 -8.02 0.93 13.28
CA ARG A 111 -9.36 0.60 13.79
C ARG A 111 -9.74 1.45 15.00
N ALA A 112 -8.80 1.71 15.91
CA ALA A 112 -9.05 2.56 17.06
C ALA A 112 -9.34 4.02 16.67
N GLN A 113 -8.71 4.52 15.61
CA GLN A 113 -8.97 5.87 15.07
C GLN A 113 -10.29 5.97 14.31
N TYR A 114 -10.71 4.88 13.67
CA TYR A 114 -11.93 4.81 12.85
C TYR A 114 -12.78 3.61 13.25
N PRO A 115 -13.44 3.65 14.44
CA PRO A 115 -14.09 2.47 15.01
C PRO A 115 -15.20 1.88 14.14
N ASP A 116 -15.89 2.72 13.36
CA ASP A 116 -17.04 2.33 12.55
C ASP A 116 -16.70 2.21 11.05
N ALA A 117 -15.46 2.44 10.65
CA ALA A 117 -15.05 2.34 9.26
C ALA A 117 -14.95 0.89 8.79
N GLU A 118 -15.22 0.69 7.51
CA GLU A 118 -14.87 -0.53 6.80
C GLU A 118 -13.45 -0.41 6.26
N LEU A 119 -12.56 -1.31 6.67
CA LEU A 119 -11.14 -1.22 6.36
C LEU A 119 -10.75 -2.21 5.25
N PHE A 120 -9.91 -1.74 4.34
CA PHE A 120 -9.37 -2.50 3.21
C PHE A 120 -7.85 -2.42 3.24
N PHE A 121 -7.20 -3.54 3.51
CA PHE A 121 -5.74 -3.61 3.49
C PHE A 121 -5.26 -3.95 2.07
N ILE A 122 -4.44 -3.08 1.51
CA ILE A 122 -3.95 -3.17 0.13
C ILE A 122 -2.53 -3.72 0.15
N THR A 123 -2.30 -4.81 -0.55
CA THR A 123 -1.00 -5.45 -0.64
C THR A 123 -0.71 -5.91 -2.06
N GLY A 124 0.55 -6.05 -2.42
CA GLY A 124 0.93 -6.68 -3.69
C GLY A 124 0.71 -8.20 -3.64
N ALA A 125 0.37 -8.78 -4.77
CA ALA A 125 0.18 -10.23 -4.86
C ALA A 125 1.46 -11.01 -4.51
N ASP A 126 2.63 -10.42 -4.71
CA ASP A 126 3.92 -11.01 -4.34
C ASP A 126 4.06 -11.24 -2.82
N ALA A 127 3.35 -10.44 -2.02
CA ALA A 127 3.36 -10.56 -0.56
C ALA A 127 2.39 -11.61 -0.02
N VAL A 128 1.56 -12.19 -0.88
CA VAL A 128 0.52 -13.14 -0.47
C VAL A 128 1.08 -14.34 0.27
N ALA A 129 2.22 -14.88 -0.18
CA ALA A 129 2.87 -16.00 0.49
C ALA A 129 3.35 -15.64 1.90
N GLU A 130 3.67 -14.37 2.14
CA GLU A 130 4.12 -13.86 3.43
C GLU A 130 2.96 -13.61 4.41
N ILE A 131 1.76 -13.32 3.91
CA ILE A 131 0.58 -13.00 4.75
C ILE A 131 0.31 -14.10 5.78
N MET A 132 0.44 -15.36 5.38
CA MET A 132 0.22 -16.50 6.27
C MET A 132 1.29 -16.64 7.35
N GLN A 133 2.43 -15.97 7.18
CA GLN A 133 3.54 -15.95 8.13
C GLN A 133 3.49 -14.71 9.04
N TRP A 134 2.59 -13.77 8.75
CA TRP A 134 2.47 -12.55 9.55
C TRP A 134 1.93 -12.89 10.94
N LYS A 135 2.39 -12.12 11.92
CA LYS A 135 1.91 -12.23 13.30
C LYS A 135 0.39 -12.11 13.36
N ASP A 136 -0.25 -13.06 14.02
CA ASP A 136 -1.71 -13.10 14.22
C ASP A 136 -2.53 -13.03 12.91
N ALA A 137 -2.06 -13.70 11.86
CA ALA A 137 -2.71 -13.66 10.53
C ALA A 137 -4.22 -13.94 10.59
N ASN A 138 -4.65 -14.92 11.39
CA ASN A 138 -6.08 -15.27 11.51
C ASN A 138 -6.92 -14.12 12.09
N LYS A 139 -6.33 -13.25 12.92
CA LYS A 139 -7.03 -12.12 13.54
C LYS A 139 -7.15 -10.93 12.60
N MET A 140 -6.29 -10.83 11.60
CA MET A 140 -6.31 -9.73 10.63
C MET A 140 -7.58 -9.75 9.79
N TRP A 141 -8.11 -10.95 9.48
CA TRP A 141 -9.35 -11.11 8.71
C TRP A 141 -10.57 -10.52 9.40
N GLU A 142 -10.55 -10.39 10.72
CA GLU A 142 -11.62 -9.77 11.50
C GLU A 142 -11.57 -8.25 11.45
N LEU A 143 -10.39 -7.69 11.16
CA LEU A 143 -10.15 -6.25 11.22
C LEU A 143 -10.33 -5.55 9.86
N ALA A 144 -10.00 -6.24 8.77
CA ALA A 144 -10.00 -5.65 7.44
C ALA A 144 -10.25 -6.67 6.34
N HIS A 145 -10.79 -6.19 5.22
CA HIS A 145 -10.76 -6.92 3.94
C HIS A 145 -9.36 -6.77 3.33
N PHE A 146 -8.83 -7.85 2.76
CA PHE A 146 -7.52 -7.82 2.10
C PHE A 146 -7.71 -7.80 0.59
N VAL A 147 -7.01 -6.87 -0.06
CA VAL A 147 -6.99 -6.73 -1.52
C VAL A 147 -5.56 -6.93 -2.00
N ALA A 148 -5.33 -8.02 -2.69
CA ALA A 148 -4.06 -8.32 -3.34
C ALA A 148 -4.07 -7.77 -4.76
N VAL A 149 -3.23 -6.79 -5.06
CA VAL A 149 -3.12 -6.22 -6.39
C VAL A 149 -2.13 -7.02 -7.22
N THR A 150 -2.50 -7.27 -8.46
CA THR A 150 -1.71 -8.05 -9.40
C THR A 150 -1.62 -7.33 -10.74
N ARG A 151 -0.65 -7.72 -11.55
CA ARG A 151 -0.46 -7.24 -12.92
C ARG A 151 -0.90 -8.29 -13.92
N PRO A 152 -1.21 -7.91 -15.20
CA PRO A 152 -1.55 -8.88 -16.23
C PRO A 152 -0.50 -9.98 -16.37
N GLY A 153 -0.95 -11.22 -16.46
CA GLY A 153 -0.07 -12.38 -16.59
C GLY A 153 0.55 -12.90 -15.29
N TYR A 154 0.20 -12.31 -14.15
CA TYR A 154 0.63 -12.84 -12.86
C TYR A 154 -0.04 -14.17 -12.55
N SER A 155 0.77 -15.17 -12.15
CA SER A 155 0.29 -16.44 -11.61
C SER A 155 0.70 -16.54 -10.15
N SER A 156 -0.23 -16.95 -9.29
CA SER A 156 0.12 -17.24 -7.89
C SER A 156 1.15 -18.36 -7.84
N PRO A 157 2.16 -18.29 -6.95
CA PRO A 157 3.08 -19.39 -6.73
C PRO A 157 2.32 -20.68 -6.41
N ASP A 158 2.78 -21.82 -6.94
CA ASP A 158 2.18 -23.11 -6.67
C ASP A 158 2.13 -23.41 -5.18
N GLY A 159 1.00 -23.89 -4.69
CA GLY A 159 0.81 -24.33 -3.30
C GLY A 159 0.42 -23.22 -2.32
N VAL A 160 0.30 -21.98 -2.74
CA VAL A 160 -0.21 -20.89 -1.88
C VAL A 160 -1.73 -20.88 -1.96
N LYS A 161 -2.39 -21.34 -0.90
CA LYS A 161 -3.84 -21.24 -0.74
C LYS A 161 -4.16 -20.07 0.18
N LEU A 162 -4.87 -19.08 -0.36
CA LEU A 162 -5.44 -18.01 0.45
C LEU A 162 -6.72 -18.48 1.12
N PRO A 163 -7.03 -17.97 2.32
CA PRO A 163 -8.34 -18.21 2.93
C PRO A 163 -9.45 -17.71 2.00
N GLU A 164 -10.35 -18.61 1.64
CA GLU A 164 -11.46 -18.30 0.76
C GLU A 164 -12.33 -17.18 1.34
N GLY A 165 -12.66 -16.19 0.51
CA GLY A 165 -13.48 -15.06 0.91
C GLY A 165 -12.81 -14.02 1.82
N LYS A 166 -11.50 -14.17 2.10
CA LYS A 166 -10.75 -13.25 2.96
C LYS A 166 -9.83 -12.31 2.19
N VAL A 167 -9.37 -12.73 1.03
CA VAL A 167 -8.48 -11.96 0.17
C VAL A 167 -9.06 -11.90 -1.23
N ASP A 168 -9.35 -10.70 -1.69
CA ASP A 168 -9.74 -10.44 -3.07
C ASP A 168 -8.48 -10.15 -3.89
N THR A 169 -8.45 -10.62 -5.13
CA THR A 169 -7.38 -10.31 -6.08
C THR A 169 -7.90 -9.30 -7.10
N LEU A 170 -7.15 -8.23 -7.31
CA LEU A 170 -7.47 -7.18 -8.27
C LEU A 170 -6.33 -7.00 -9.27
N GLU A 171 -6.61 -7.22 -10.54
CA GLU A 171 -5.68 -6.90 -11.63
C GLU A 171 -5.72 -5.40 -11.92
N ILE A 172 -4.54 -4.78 -11.92
CA ILE A 172 -4.36 -3.35 -12.17
C ILE A 172 -3.49 -3.13 -13.41
N PRO A 173 -3.49 -1.91 -14.01
CA PRO A 173 -2.53 -1.58 -15.06
C PRO A 173 -1.10 -1.88 -14.60
N ALA A 174 -0.37 -2.63 -15.43
CA ALA A 174 0.96 -3.10 -15.05
C ALA A 174 1.97 -1.96 -15.08
N LEU A 175 2.58 -1.69 -13.92
CA LEU A 175 3.78 -0.89 -13.81
C LEU A 175 4.89 -1.78 -13.24
N ALA A 176 5.87 -2.10 -14.07
CA ALA A 176 7.03 -2.90 -13.66
C ALA A 176 8.04 -2.05 -12.88
N ILE A 177 7.57 -1.32 -11.88
CA ILE A 177 8.39 -0.44 -11.04
C ILE A 177 8.57 -1.12 -9.67
N SER A 178 9.80 -1.15 -9.20
CA SER A 178 10.12 -1.61 -7.85
C SER A 178 11.01 -0.61 -7.11
N SER A 179 10.86 -0.55 -5.79
CA SER A 179 11.75 0.27 -4.97
C SER A 179 13.21 -0.17 -5.10
N THR A 180 13.47 -1.48 -5.22
CA THR A 180 14.81 -2.02 -5.44
C THR A 180 15.44 -1.46 -6.71
N ASP A 181 14.71 -1.44 -7.82
CA ASP A 181 15.21 -0.89 -9.08
C ASP A 181 15.44 0.63 -8.98
N VAL A 182 14.54 1.35 -8.34
CA VAL A 182 14.71 2.80 -8.12
C VAL A 182 15.96 3.09 -7.30
N ARG A 183 16.20 2.36 -6.22
CA ARG A 183 17.43 2.53 -5.41
C ARG A 183 18.69 2.22 -6.21
N ARG A 184 18.68 1.14 -6.98
CA ARG A 184 19.81 0.77 -7.86
C ARG A 184 20.12 1.88 -8.88
N ARG A 185 19.09 2.41 -9.52
CA ARG A 185 19.24 3.50 -10.49
C ARG A 185 19.83 4.74 -9.85
N ALA A 186 19.30 5.15 -8.69
CA ALA A 186 19.81 6.30 -7.95
C ALA A 186 21.29 6.13 -7.58
N GLU A 187 21.69 4.94 -7.13
CA GLU A 187 23.08 4.61 -6.81
C GLU A 187 24.01 4.76 -8.03
N HIS A 188 23.56 4.37 -9.22
CA HIS A 188 24.35 4.38 -10.44
C HIS A 188 24.18 5.66 -11.28
N GLY A 189 23.48 6.65 -10.79
CA GLY A 189 23.23 7.88 -11.53
C GLY A 189 22.28 7.72 -12.73
N GLU A 190 21.54 6.62 -12.79
CA GLU A 190 20.53 6.41 -13.82
C GLU A 190 19.23 7.17 -13.48
N PRO A 191 18.43 7.56 -14.48
CA PRO A 191 17.24 8.35 -14.23
C PRO A 191 16.17 7.57 -13.45
N VAL A 192 15.56 8.25 -12.47
CA VAL A 192 14.38 7.77 -11.73
C VAL A 192 13.12 8.61 -12.04
N TRP A 193 13.25 9.58 -12.96
CA TRP A 193 12.13 10.38 -13.43
C TRP A 193 11.00 9.48 -13.95
N TYR A 194 9.78 9.81 -13.58
CA TYR A 194 8.55 9.10 -13.98
C TYR A 194 8.37 7.71 -13.39
N LEU A 195 9.37 7.18 -12.70
CA LEU A 195 9.24 5.99 -11.86
C LEU A 195 8.71 6.36 -10.48
N VAL A 196 9.11 7.53 -10.02
CA VAL A 196 8.62 8.19 -8.80
C VAL A 196 8.11 9.58 -9.15
N PRO A 197 7.24 10.19 -8.34
CA PRO A 197 6.82 11.57 -8.55
C PRO A 197 7.99 12.56 -8.55
N ASP A 198 7.85 13.66 -9.27
CA ASP A 198 8.90 14.66 -9.44
C ASP A 198 9.48 15.16 -8.11
N GLY A 199 8.62 15.41 -7.12
CA GLY A 199 9.07 15.85 -5.80
C GLY A 199 9.91 14.80 -5.08
N VAL A 200 9.68 13.52 -5.33
CA VAL A 200 10.49 12.43 -4.78
C VAL A 200 11.84 12.34 -5.47
N VAL A 201 11.90 12.53 -6.79
CA VAL A 201 13.17 12.65 -7.53
C VAL A 201 14.03 13.76 -6.92
N GLN A 202 13.45 14.91 -6.69
CA GLN A 202 14.14 16.08 -6.12
C GLN A 202 14.58 15.81 -4.68
N TYR A 203 13.75 15.16 -3.87
CA TYR A 203 14.08 14.79 -2.50
C TYR A 203 15.28 13.83 -2.44
N ILE A 204 15.29 12.80 -3.26
CA ILE A 204 16.40 11.83 -3.36
C ILE A 204 17.70 12.56 -3.70
N GLY A 205 17.66 13.46 -4.69
CA GLY A 205 18.83 14.22 -5.12
C GLY A 205 19.34 15.16 -4.04
N LYS A 206 18.44 15.94 -3.43
CA LYS A 206 18.77 16.93 -2.42
C LYS A 206 19.40 16.30 -1.17
N HIS A 207 18.90 15.16 -0.73
CA HIS A 207 19.32 14.49 0.48
C HIS A 207 20.38 13.41 0.24
N GLY A 208 20.81 13.22 -1.01
CA GLY A 208 21.84 12.25 -1.36
C GLY A 208 21.47 10.81 -1.01
N LEU A 209 20.19 10.44 -1.10
CA LEU A 209 19.73 9.10 -0.77
C LEU A 209 20.19 8.08 -1.80
N TYR A 210 20.39 6.84 -1.36
CA TYR A 210 20.75 5.69 -2.19
C TYR A 210 22.10 5.75 -2.90
N ARG A 211 22.98 6.64 -2.51
CA ARG A 211 24.35 6.76 -3.05
C ARG A 211 25.37 5.93 -2.28
#